data_50daae0af04f53850d4481b1749dd618
#
_entry.id   50daae0af04f53850d4481b1749dd618
#
_cell.length_a   1.000
_cell.length_b   1.000
_cell.length_c   1.000
_cell.angle_alpha   90.00
_cell.angle_beta   90.00
_cell.angle_gamma   90.00
#
_symmetry.space_group_name_H-M   'P 1'
#
loop_
_entity.id
_entity.type
_entity.pdbx_description
1 polymer ?
#
loop_
_entity_poly.entity_id
_entity_poly.type
_entity_poly.pdbx_seq_one_letter_code
_entity_poly.pdbx_strand_id
1 'polypeptide(L)'
;MKILVPVDGGLDCRKAIEFLSARAKWLNDTAVKVELLYVAKPIEDPVEQGNFYSSSANYEAEHELVLSRMKHELDAAGFAFTHKLIVGHPAKIVPEYAKVGSFDLIVMGARGLSMVKNLYMGSVSLAVVAQACCPVMLCRYESEEQQITSPMHIGVAVDGSAFGPRSVEFIGENQGFFGDNASYELLHVTEAKKALSLGVEPTEALKMNKKVPKMHAMKLEVDTKPTLDVFKEYKIDAKVVSLEGPVQKALVDYTNEHLDLIVMGSHGKGALRSLVFGSCTRAMVADSRKTVLIIPKKS
;
A
#
# COMPACT_ATOMS: atom_id res chain seq x y z
N MET A 1 12.82 -5.67 11.67
CA MET A 1 11.65 -4.91 11.20
C MET A 1 10.57 -4.89 12.28
N LYS A 2 9.84 -3.78 12.42
CA LYS A 2 8.72 -3.61 13.36
C LYS A 2 7.46 -3.27 12.56
N ILE A 3 6.44 -4.13 12.62
CA ILE A 3 5.20 -4.02 11.85
C ILE A 3 4.06 -3.60 12.76
N LEU A 4 3.34 -2.55 12.38
CA LEU A 4 2.10 -2.13 13.03
C LEU A 4 0.90 -2.63 12.21
N VAL A 5 -0.07 -3.26 12.90
CA VAL A 5 -1.30 -3.75 12.29
C VAL A 5 -2.49 -3.10 12.99
N PRO A 6 -3.05 -2.01 12.45
CA PRO A 6 -4.29 -1.45 12.96
C PRO A 6 -5.46 -2.42 12.75
N VAL A 7 -6.22 -2.68 13.83
CA VAL A 7 -7.35 -3.61 13.82
C VAL A 7 -8.62 -2.94 14.33
N ASP A 8 -9.77 -3.28 13.75
CA ASP A 8 -11.10 -2.81 14.16
C ASP A 8 -12.13 -3.95 14.27
N GLY A 9 -11.70 -5.20 14.06
CA GLY A 9 -12.57 -6.39 14.04
C GLY A 9 -13.42 -6.53 12.77
N GLY A 10 -13.21 -5.70 11.76
CA GLY A 10 -13.87 -5.79 10.46
C GLY A 10 -13.26 -6.86 9.55
N LEU A 11 -13.97 -7.22 8.47
CA LEU A 11 -13.51 -8.23 7.52
C LEU A 11 -12.20 -7.84 6.83
N ASP A 12 -12.00 -6.55 6.54
CA ASP A 12 -10.82 -6.13 5.81
C ASP A 12 -9.55 -6.12 6.69
N CYS A 13 -9.65 -5.91 8.02
CA CYS A 13 -8.46 -6.00 8.87
C CYS A 13 -7.97 -7.45 9.02
N ARG A 14 -8.85 -8.46 8.86
CA ARG A 14 -8.48 -9.88 8.82
C ARG A 14 -7.54 -10.16 7.65
N LYS A 15 -7.74 -9.51 6.49
CA LYS A 15 -6.85 -9.65 5.33
C LYS A 15 -5.40 -9.27 5.64
N ALA A 16 -5.18 -8.32 6.54
CA ALA A 16 -3.84 -7.98 7.00
C ALA A 16 -3.20 -9.12 7.81
N ILE A 17 -3.99 -9.77 8.68
CA ILE A 17 -3.52 -10.92 9.48
C ILE A 17 -3.22 -12.11 8.56
N GLU A 18 -4.13 -12.44 7.65
CA GLU A 18 -3.97 -13.53 6.68
C GLU A 18 -2.74 -13.32 5.77
N PHE A 19 -2.53 -12.07 5.33
CA PHE A 19 -1.34 -11.70 4.58
C PHE A 19 -0.06 -11.99 5.37
N LEU A 20 -0.03 -11.64 6.65
CA LEU A 20 1.12 -11.92 7.53
C LEU A 20 1.22 -13.42 7.86
N SER A 21 0.11 -14.12 8.04
CA SER A 21 0.09 -15.57 8.30
C SER A 21 0.73 -16.39 7.19
N ALA A 22 0.50 -16.00 5.94
CA ALA A 22 1.17 -16.60 4.78
C ALA A 22 2.71 -16.42 4.81
N ARG A 23 3.22 -15.58 5.71
CA ARG A 23 4.64 -15.27 5.93
C ARG A 23 5.13 -15.65 7.32
N ALA A 24 4.32 -16.41 8.06
CA ALA A 24 4.60 -16.75 9.46
C ALA A 24 5.99 -17.38 9.64
N LYS A 25 6.41 -18.26 8.71
CA LYS A 25 7.76 -18.85 8.75
C LYS A 25 8.83 -17.75 8.74
N TRP A 26 8.79 -16.83 7.77
CA TRP A 26 9.76 -15.74 7.69
C TRP A 26 9.69 -14.82 8.93
N LEU A 27 8.48 -14.51 9.41
CA LEU A 27 8.29 -13.68 10.60
C LEU A 27 8.92 -14.32 11.83
N ASN A 28 8.81 -15.64 11.99
CA ASN A 28 9.37 -16.38 13.13
C ASN A 28 10.89 -16.60 13.02
N ASP A 29 11.40 -16.80 11.80
CA ASP A 29 12.82 -17.01 11.53
C ASP A 29 13.65 -15.70 11.61
N THR A 30 12.97 -14.55 11.67
CA THR A 30 13.60 -13.23 11.72
C THR A 30 13.22 -12.46 12.98
N ALA A 31 14.01 -11.44 13.35
CA ALA A 31 13.73 -10.58 14.50
C ALA A 31 12.61 -9.56 14.23
N VAL A 32 11.56 -9.95 13.50
CA VAL A 32 10.41 -9.10 13.21
C VAL A 32 9.47 -9.08 14.41
N LYS A 33 9.00 -7.88 14.76
CA LYS A 33 8.00 -7.67 15.81
C LYS A 33 6.70 -7.21 15.16
N VAL A 34 5.61 -7.91 15.45
CA VAL A 34 4.25 -7.53 15.02
C VAL A 34 3.47 -7.02 16.20
N GLU A 35 2.85 -5.85 16.05
CA GLU A 35 2.00 -5.26 17.07
C GLU A 35 0.62 -4.90 16.49
N LEU A 36 -0.43 -5.46 17.07
CA LEU A 36 -1.81 -5.13 16.75
C LEU A 36 -2.21 -3.88 17.53
N LEU A 37 -2.75 -2.88 16.84
CA LEU A 37 -3.23 -1.65 17.47
C LEU A 37 -4.73 -1.50 17.29
N TYR A 38 -5.47 -1.59 18.39
CA TYR A 38 -6.86 -1.18 18.43
C TYR A 38 -6.96 0.26 18.94
N VAL A 39 -7.67 1.10 18.20
CA VAL A 39 -7.93 2.50 18.61
C VAL A 39 -9.41 2.67 18.86
N ALA A 40 -9.79 2.69 20.14
CA ALA A 40 -11.16 2.95 20.58
C ALA A 40 -11.50 4.44 20.40
N LYS A 41 -12.66 4.75 19.82
CA LYS A 41 -13.10 6.15 19.73
C LYS A 41 -13.50 6.67 21.08
N PRO A 42 -13.19 7.93 21.41
CA PRO A 42 -13.70 8.54 22.62
C PRO A 42 -15.23 8.48 22.66
N ILE A 43 -15.79 8.16 23.81
CA ILE A 43 -17.24 8.24 24.04
C ILE A 43 -17.56 9.73 24.18
N GLU A 44 -18.27 10.29 23.20
CA GLU A 44 -18.79 11.66 23.26
C GLU A 44 -19.94 11.64 24.28
N ASP A 45 -19.82 12.41 25.37
CA ASP A 45 -20.76 12.61 26.47
C ASP A 45 -21.07 11.40 27.40
N PRO A 46 -20.24 11.18 28.44
CA PRO A 46 -20.59 10.28 29.55
C PRO A 46 -21.74 10.83 30.44
N VAL A 47 -22.05 12.12 30.32
CA VAL A 47 -22.98 12.83 31.25
C VAL A 47 -24.46 12.57 30.93
N GLU A 48 -24.83 12.33 29.67
CA GLU A 48 -26.22 12.08 29.28
C GLU A 48 -26.75 10.67 29.61
N GLN A 49 -25.86 9.70 29.86
CA GLN A 49 -26.27 8.30 30.13
C GLN A 49 -26.27 7.89 31.61
N GLY A 50 -26.04 8.80 32.56
CA GLY A 50 -26.26 8.57 34.00
C GLY A 50 -25.39 7.46 34.66
N ASN A 51 -24.47 6.85 33.94
CA ASN A 51 -23.62 5.80 34.45
C ASN A 51 -22.17 6.26 34.58
N PHE A 52 -21.81 6.63 35.84
CA PHE A 52 -20.44 6.99 36.23
C PHE A 52 -19.44 5.81 36.27
N TYR A 53 -19.76 4.65 35.71
CA TYR A 53 -18.89 3.48 35.71
C TYR A 53 -17.96 3.45 34.51
N SER A 54 -16.75 3.89 34.80
CA SER A 54 -15.46 3.68 34.14
C SER A 54 -15.47 3.49 32.60
N SER A 55 -15.19 4.58 31.93
CA SER A 55 -14.84 4.59 30.50
C SER A 55 -13.74 3.56 30.15
N SER A 56 -12.82 3.27 31.05
CA SER A 56 -11.73 2.30 30.85
C SER A 56 -12.23 0.86 30.71
N ALA A 57 -13.13 0.38 31.57
CA ALA A 57 -13.66 -0.98 31.48
C ALA A 57 -14.47 -1.22 30.19
N ASN A 58 -15.16 -0.19 29.69
CA ASN A 58 -15.89 -0.27 28.43
C ASN A 58 -14.93 -0.38 27.24
N TYR A 59 -13.81 0.34 27.24
CA TYR A 59 -12.81 0.27 26.16
C TYR A 59 -12.06 -1.07 26.17
N GLU A 60 -11.76 -1.62 27.36
CA GLU A 60 -11.15 -2.93 27.48
C GLU A 60 -12.10 -4.03 26.99
N ALA A 61 -13.39 -3.98 27.37
CA ALA A 61 -14.41 -4.91 26.90
C ALA A 61 -14.59 -4.83 25.36
N GLU A 62 -14.57 -3.63 24.79
CA GLU A 62 -14.61 -3.44 23.33
C GLU A 62 -13.38 -4.01 22.64
N HIS A 63 -12.18 -3.80 23.22
CA HIS A 63 -10.93 -4.36 22.71
C HIS A 63 -10.97 -5.90 22.71
N GLU A 64 -11.37 -6.52 23.83
CA GLU A 64 -11.54 -7.96 23.92
C GLU A 64 -12.57 -8.49 22.91
N LEU A 65 -13.65 -7.76 22.68
CA LEU A 65 -14.63 -8.09 21.65
C LEU A 65 -14.02 -8.05 20.24
N VAL A 66 -13.20 -7.05 19.94
CA VAL A 66 -12.47 -6.96 18.65
C VAL A 66 -11.53 -8.14 18.48
N LEU A 67 -10.74 -8.47 19.50
CA LEU A 67 -9.83 -9.63 19.46
C LEU A 67 -10.62 -10.95 19.33
N SER A 68 -11.75 -11.09 20.02
CA SER A 68 -12.60 -12.28 19.93
C SER A 68 -13.20 -12.47 18.54
N ARG A 69 -13.56 -11.39 17.85
CA ARG A 69 -14.04 -11.44 16.46
C ARG A 69 -12.98 -11.89 15.47
N MET A 70 -11.73 -11.70 15.81
CA MET A 70 -10.58 -12.07 14.99
C MET A 70 -9.89 -13.34 15.51
N LYS A 71 -10.51 -14.01 16.51
CA LYS A 71 -9.87 -15.12 17.21
C LYS A 71 -9.42 -16.24 16.26
N HIS A 72 -10.26 -16.58 15.29
CA HIS A 72 -9.93 -17.62 14.32
C HIS A 72 -8.66 -17.29 13.53
N GLU A 73 -8.57 -16.09 12.98
CA GLU A 73 -7.41 -15.62 12.20
C GLU A 73 -6.17 -15.46 13.08
N LEU A 74 -6.34 -14.98 14.33
CA LEU A 74 -5.23 -14.83 15.27
C LEU A 74 -4.72 -16.18 15.78
N ASP A 75 -5.58 -17.13 16.09
CA ASP A 75 -5.19 -18.48 16.49
C ASP A 75 -4.47 -19.23 15.33
N ALA A 76 -4.89 -18.95 14.08
CA ALA A 76 -4.29 -19.53 12.88
C ALA A 76 -3.07 -18.76 12.35
N ALA A 77 -2.73 -17.60 12.95
CA ALA A 77 -1.73 -16.68 12.41
C ALA A 77 -0.33 -17.32 12.27
N GLY A 78 0.02 -18.22 13.18
CA GLY A 78 1.30 -18.95 13.13
C GLY A 78 2.53 -18.07 13.40
N PHE A 79 2.37 -16.80 13.81
CA PHE A 79 3.45 -15.88 14.21
C PHE A 79 3.16 -15.21 15.55
N ALA A 80 4.21 -14.78 16.25
CA ALA A 80 4.07 -14.07 17.52
C ALA A 80 3.69 -12.59 17.31
N PHE A 81 2.76 -12.09 18.09
CA PHE A 81 2.36 -10.69 18.09
C PHE A 81 2.07 -10.17 19.50
N THR A 82 2.13 -8.85 19.66
CA THR A 82 1.63 -8.12 20.83
C THR A 82 0.40 -7.32 20.42
N HIS A 83 -0.41 -6.90 21.41
CA HIS A 83 -1.55 -6.02 21.13
C HIS A 83 -1.58 -4.82 22.07
N LYS A 84 -2.14 -3.71 21.59
CA LYS A 84 -2.24 -2.44 22.31
C LYS A 84 -3.60 -1.80 22.06
N LEU A 85 -4.19 -1.30 23.15
CA LEU A 85 -5.37 -0.44 23.12
C LEU A 85 -4.95 1.02 23.36
N ILE A 86 -5.46 1.93 22.52
CA ILE A 86 -5.33 3.38 22.72
C ILE A 86 -6.69 4.01 22.47
N VAL A 87 -7.07 4.99 23.32
CA VAL A 87 -8.29 5.77 23.11
C VAL A 87 -7.97 7.00 22.27
N GLY A 88 -8.74 7.24 21.20
CA GLY A 88 -8.54 8.38 20.33
C GLY A 88 -9.20 8.21 18.95
N HIS A 89 -8.81 9.06 18.02
CA HIS A 89 -9.29 8.97 16.63
C HIS A 89 -8.31 8.15 15.79
N PRO A 90 -8.71 6.99 15.24
CA PRO A 90 -7.79 6.09 14.52
C PRO A 90 -7.01 6.78 13.40
N ALA A 91 -7.66 7.69 12.66
CA ALA A 91 -7.04 8.44 11.57
C ALA A 91 -5.85 9.33 12.00
N LYS A 92 -5.78 9.70 13.28
CA LYS A 92 -4.67 10.50 13.86
C LYS A 92 -3.70 9.61 14.63
N ILE A 93 -4.24 8.71 15.46
CA ILE A 93 -3.44 7.88 16.37
C ILE A 93 -2.55 6.89 15.60
N VAL A 94 -3.06 6.23 14.56
CA VAL A 94 -2.30 5.19 13.85
C VAL A 94 -0.99 5.74 13.24
N PRO A 95 -0.99 6.82 12.42
CA PRO A 95 0.25 7.33 11.85
C PRO A 95 1.18 7.94 12.90
N GLU A 96 0.65 8.58 13.95
CA GLU A 96 1.44 9.13 15.04
C GLU A 96 2.11 8.03 15.87
N TYR A 97 1.36 7.00 16.22
CA TYR A 97 1.87 5.84 16.97
C TYR A 97 2.95 5.10 16.17
N ALA A 98 2.73 4.92 14.87
CA ALA A 98 3.74 4.35 13.99
C ALA A 98 5.04 5.16 13.99
N LYS A 99 4.94 6.49 13.96
CA LYS A 99 6.07 7.41 13.98
C LYS A 99 6.82 7.34 15.31
N VAL A 100 6.12 7.52 16.43
CA VAL A 100 6.70 7.52 17.79
C VAL A 100 7.32 6.16 18.13
N GLY A 101 6.64 5.08 17.73
CA GLY A 101 7.11 3.71 17.95
C GLY A 101 8.20 3.25 16.96
N SER A 102 8.61 4.10 16.02
CA SER A 102 9.59 3.77 14.96
C SER A 102 9.25 2.47 14.26
N PHE A 103 8.00 2.35 13.78
CA PHE A 103 7.59 1.21 12.98
C PHE A 103 8.11 1.35 11.55
N ASP A 104 8.54 0.23 10.99
CA ASP A 104 9.10 0.16 9.63
C ASP A 104 8.02 -0.05 8.57
N LEU A 105 6.86 -0.59 8.96
CA LEU A 105 5.75 -0.90 8.06
C LEU A 105 4.42 -0.85 8.82
N ILE A 106 3.40 -0.26 8.18
CA ILE A 106 2.00 -0.43 8.59
C ILE A 106 1.34 -1.42 7.62
N VAL A 107 0.74 -2.50 8.14
CA VAL A 107 -0.05 -3.46 7.34
C VAL A 107 -1.49 -3.37 7.80
N MET A 108 -2.40 -3.02 6.90
CA MET A 108 -3.80 -2.83 7.26
C MET A 108 -4.76 -3.22 6.13
N GLY A 109 -6.01 -3.49 6.48
CA GLY A 109 -7.07 -3.61 5.49
C GLY A 109 -7.37 -2.28 4.81
N ALA A 110 -7.84 -2.35 3.58
CA ALA A 110 -8.18 -1.14 2.83
C ALA A 110 -9.47 -0.47 3.33
N ARG A 111 -10.34 -1.18 4.06
CA ARG A 111 -11.59 -0.70 4.65
C ARG A 111 -11.67 -1.09 6.12
N GLY A 112 -12.61 -0.47 6.86
CA GLY A 112 -12.96 -0.84 8.23
C GLY A 112 -14.43 -1.26 8.34
N LEU A 113 -14.96 -1.28 9.57
CA LEU A 113 -16.35 -1.68 9.89
C LEU A 113 -17.42 -0.83 9.19
N SER A 114 -17.15 0.41 8.83
CA SER A 114 -18.11 1.28 8.15
C SER A 114 -18.15 1.02 6.65
N MET A 115 -18.98 0.04 6.24
CA MET A 115 -19.21 -0.28 4.83
C MET A 115 -20.17 0.74 4.19
N VAL A 116 -19.64 1.79 3.59
CA VAL A 116 -20.39 2.60 2.62
C VAL A 116 -20.29 1.89 1.26
N LYS A 117 -21.41 1.44 0.73
CA LYS A 117 -21.55 0.54 -0.44
C LYS A 117 -20.90 1.01 -1.74
N ASN A 118 -20.24 2.13 -1.85
CA ASN A 118 -19.64 2.63 -3.09
C ASN A 118 -18.25 3.26 -2.88
N LEU A 119 -17.63 3.09 -1.70
CA LEU A 119 -16.29 3.59 -1.45
C LEU A 119 -15.32 2.40 -1.33
N TYR A 120 -14.36 2.33 -2.24
CA TYR A 120 -13.33 1.27 -2.26
C TYR A 120 -12.28 1.42 -1.15
N MET A 121 -12.32 2.50 -0.35
CA MET A 121 -11.38 2.75 0.75
C MET A 121 -12.03 3.38 1.96
N GLY A 122 -11.58 2.99 3.17
CA GLY A 122 -11.98 3.57 4.45
C GLY A 122 -11.32 4.92 4.72
N SER A 123 -12.01 5.79 5.49
CA SER A 123 -11.49 7.10 5.89
C SER A 123 -10.19 7.01 6.71
N VAL A 124 -10.08 5.98 7.56
CA VAL A 124 -8.87 5.72 8.37
C VAL A 124 -7.70 5.35 7.46
N SER A 125 -7.89 4.38 6.55
CA SER A 125 -6.84 3.94 5.64
C SER A 125 -6.33 5.08 4.76
N LEU A 126 -7.24 5.93 4.27
CA LEU A 126 -6.90 7.14 3.51
C LEU A 126 -6.03 8.10 4.34
N ALA A 127 -6.42 8.36 5.58
CA ALA A 127 -5.69 9.24 6.47
C ALA A 127 -4.31 8.67 6.86
N VAL A 128 -4.22 7.35 7.09
CA VAL A 128 -2.95 6.67 7.39
C VAL A 128 -1.99 6.79 6.20
N VAL A 129 -2.42 6.45 4.98
CA VAL A 129 -1.59 6.62 3.77
C VAL A 129 -1.11 8.06 3.59
N ALA A 130 -1.95 9.02 3.94
CA ALA A 130 -1.65 10.44 3.81
C ALA A 130 -0.60 10.95 4.79
N GLN A 131 -0.54 10.39 5.98
CA GLN A 131 0.21 10.93 7.12
C GLN A 131 1.35 10.02 7.61
N ALA A 132 1.38 8.75 7.16
CA ALA A 132 2.41 7.82 7.59
C ALA A 132 3.82 8.26 7.15
N CYS A 133 4.77 8.10 8.04
CA CYS A 133 6.21 8.32 7.78
C CYS A 133 6.96 7.05 7.36
N CYS A 134 6.33 5.88 7.50
CA CYS A 134 6.82 4.58 7.05
C CYS A 134 5.92 4.01 5.93
N PRO A 135 6.37 3.01 5.17
CA PRO A 135 5.56 2.32 4.17
C PRO A 135 4.22 1.83 4.73
N VAL A 136 3.18 1.90 3.89
CA VAL A 136 1.82 1.45 4.23
C VAL A 136 1.38 0.40 3.21
N MET A 137 1.07 -0.79 3.69
CA MET A 137 0.50 -1.86 2.89
C MET A 137 -1.01 -1.94 3.13
N LEU A 138 -1.76 -1.80 2.06
CA LEU A 138 -3.21 -1.97 2.03
C LEU A 138 -3.54 -3.36 1.49
N CYS A 139 -3.85 -4.29 2.37
CA CYS A 139 -4.17 -5.67 2.00
C CYS A 139 -5.55 -5.75 1.37
N ARG A 140 -5.60 -6.36 0.18
CA ARG A 140 -6.79 -6.59 -0.62
C ARG A 140 -6.69 -7.91 -1.36
N TYR A 141 -7.79 -8.62 -1.45
CA TYR A 141 -8.03 -9.75 -2.37
C TYR A 141 -9.53 -9.97 -2.49
N GLU A 142 -9.97 -10.54 -3.60
CA GLU A 142 -11.40 -10.65 -3.93
C GLU A 142 -12.04 -11.91 -3.35
N SER A 143 -11.28 -13.00 -3.17
CA SER A 143 -11.76 -14.25 -2.61
C SER A 143 -10.70 -14.92 -1.72
N GLU A 144 -11.15 -15.81 -0.83
CA GLU A 144 -10.22 -16.61 0.00
C GLU A 144 -9.30 -17.50 -0.84
N GLU A 145 -9.73 -17.90 -2.03
CA GLU A 145 -8.91 -18.66 -2.99
C GLU A 145 -7.79 -17.82 -3.62
N GLN A 146 -7.94 -16.50 -3.62
CA GLN A 146 -6.88 -15.56 -4.04
C GLN A 146 -5.97 -15.15 -2.88
N GLN A 147 -5.95 -15.94 -1.79
CA GLN A 147 -4.92 -15.75 -0.78
C GLN A 147 -3.57 -15.67 -1.46
N ILE A 148 -2.82 -14.65 -1.06
CA ILE A 148 -1.51 -14.38 -1.65
C ILE A 148 -0.60 -15.56 -1.36
N THR A 149 -0.64 -16.52 -2.26
CA THR A 149 0.24 -17.68 -2.27
C THR A 149 1.59 -17.28 -2.86
N SER A 150 2.64 -17.89 -2.39
CA SER A 150 3.96 -17.81 -3.02
C SER A 150 3.96 -18.68 -4.29
N PRO A 151 4.55 -18.24 -5.41
CA PRO A 151 5.28 -16.98 -5.62
C PRO A 151 4.36 -15.80 -5.94
N MET A 152 4.71 -14.60 -5.44
CA MET A 152 3.99 -13.36 -5.74
C MET A 152 4.47 -12.72 -7.05
N HIS A 153 3.53 -12.16 -7.80
CA HIS A 153 3.80 -11.25 -8.92
C HIS A 153 3.71 -9.80 -8.45
N ILE A 154 4.83 -9.11 -8.42
CA ILE A 154 4.96 -7.77 -7.84
C ILE A 154 5.32 -6.76 -8.91
N GLY A 155 4.49 -5.72 -9.07
CA GLY A 155 4.78 -4.57 -9.91
C GLY A 155 5.38 -3.43 -9.10
N VAL A 156 6.38 -2.75 -9.65
CA VAL A 156 6.92 -1.48 -9.12
C VAL A 156 6.62 -0.37 -10.12
N ALA A 157 5.75 0.56 -9.75
CA ALA A 157 5.40 1.68 -10.62
C ALA A 157 6.47 2.77 -10.56
N VAL A 158 6.95 3.19 -11.72
CA VAL A 158 8.00 4.20 -11.86
C VAL A 158 7.64 5.30 -12.84
N ASP A 159 8.06 6.51 -12.51
CA ASP A 159 7.97 7.70 -13.35
C ASP A 159 9.31 8.46 -13.44
N GLY A 160 10.39 7.81 -12.98
CA GLY A 160 11.74 8.37 -12.85
C GLY A 160 11.89 9.32 -11.66
N SER A 161 10.97 9.34 -10.71
CA SER A 161 11.17 9.99 -9.41
C SER A 161 12.01 9.09 -8.49
N ALA A 162 12.46 9.65 -7.36
CA ALA A 162 13.20 8.90 -6.35
C ALA A 162 12.40 7.79 -5.64
N PHE A 163 11.10 7.69 -5.90
CA PHE A 163 10.28 6.66 -5.28
C PHE A 163 10.52 5.26 -5.86
N GLY A 164 10.84 5.17 -7.16
CA GLY A 164 11.18 3.89 -7.79
C GLY A 164 12.36 3.20 -7.09
N PRO A 165 13.56 3.81 -7.04
CA PRO A 165 14.70 3.28 -6.30
C PRO A 165 14.37 2.93 -4.85
N ARG A 166 13.70 3.81 -4.11
CA ARG A 166 13.32 3.57 -2.72
C ARG A 166 12.33 2.41 -2.52
N SER A 167 11.45 2.20 -3.49
CA SER A 167 10.55 1.03 -3.49
C SER A 167 11.36 -0.26 -3.56
N VAL A 168 12.39 -0.28 -4.39
CA VAL A 168 13.26 -1.44 -4.56
C VAL A 168 14.22 -1.61 -3.39
N GLU A 169 14.72 -0.53 -2.78
CA GLU A 169 15.46 -0.58 -1.52
C GLU A 169 14.65 -1.30 -0.44
N PHE A 170 13.37 -0.89 -0.25
CA PHE A 170 12.50 -1.55 0.72
C PHE A 170 12.26 -3.03 0.39
N ILE A 171 12.04 -3.37 -0.88
CA ILE A 171 11.90 -4.76 -1.32
C ILE A 171 13.20 -5.55 -1.03
N GLY A 172 14.34 -5.01 -1.41
CA GLY A 172 15.64 -5.66 -1.29
C GLY A 172 16.07 -5.92 0.15
N GLU A 173 15.79 -4.96 1.05
CA GLU A 173 16.02 -5.12 2.50
C GLU A 173 15.08 -6.15 3.15
N ASN A 174 13.96 -6.47 2.50
CA ASN A 174 12.89 -7.31 3.06
C ASN A 174 12.46 -8.43 2.09
N GLN A 175 13.37 -9.00 1.30
CA GLN A 175 13.04 -10.00 0.26
C GLN A 175 12.19 -11.15 0.78
N GLY A 176 12.55 -11.73 1.91
CA GLY A 176 11.79 -12.84 2.49
C GLY A 176 10.36 -12.51 2.89
N PHE A 177 10.04 -11.21 3.11
CA PHE A 177 8.66 -10.76 3.33
C PHE A 177 7.80 -10.90 2.07
N PHE A 178 8.40 -10.80 0.89
CA PHE A 178 7.71 -10.96 -0.40
C PHE A 178 7.69 -12.41 -0.90
N GLY A 179 8.48 -13.29 -0.29
CA GLY A 179 8.61 -14.71 -0.60
C GLY A 179 9.80 -15.04 -1.51
N ASP A 180 10.38 -16.23 -1.32
CA ASP A 180 11.65 -16.63 -1.93
C ASP A 180 11.64 -16.68 -3.47
N ASN A 181 10.46 -16.81 -4.08
CA ASN A 181 10.29 -16.94 -5.54
C ASN A 181 9.41 -15.82 -6.13
N ALA A 182 9.36 -14.65 -5.47
CA ALA A 182 8.60 -13.51 -6.01
C ALA A 182 9.19 -13.06 -7.35
N SER A 183 8.34 -12.74 -8.31
CA SER A 183 8.71 -12.15 -9.59
C SER A 183 8.40 -10.66 -9.60
N TYR A 184 9.26 -9.89 -10.26
CA TYR A 184 9.19 -8.44 -10.24
C TYR A 184 9.06 -7.85 -11.63
N GLU A 185 8.15 -6.89 -11.78
CA GLU A 185 7.97 -6.11 -12.98
C GLU A 185 8.10 -4.62 -12.68
N LEU A 186 8.86 -3.91 -13.50
CA LEU A 186 9.02 -2.45 -13.42
C LEU A 186 8.06 -1.82 -14.42
N LEU A 187 7.00 -1.18 -13.91
CA LEU A 187 5.92 -0.64 -14.71
C LEU A 187 6.16 0.83 -15.02
N HIS A 188 6.30 1.16 -16.29
CA HIS A 188 6.35 2.53 -16.77
C HIS A 188 5.21 2.80 -17.74
N VAL A 189 4.47 3.90 -17.53
CA VAL A 189 3.36 4.28 -18.40
C VAL A 189 3.76 5.47 -19.26
N THR A 190 3.55 5.32 -20.55
CA THR A 190 3.77 6.39 -21.53
C THR A 190 2.42 6.94 -21.98
N GLU A 191 2.16 8.21 -21.70
CA GLU A 191 1.01 8.91 -22.28
C GLU A 191 1.30 9.25 -23.74
N ALA A 192 0.62 8.60 -24.65
CA ALA A 192 0.61 8.99 -26.06
C ALA A 192 -0.08 10.35 -26.17
N LYS A 193 0.67 11.44 -26.20
CA LYS A 193 0.12 12.74 -26.62
C LYS A 193 -0.27 12.60 -28.08
N LYS A 194 -1.57 12.58 -28.35
CA LYS A 194 -2.08 12.62 -29.74
C LYS A 194 -1.57 13.93 -30.36
N ALA A 195 -0.65 13.85 -31.32
CA ALA A 195 -0.15 15.01 -32.08
C ALA A 195 -1.30 15.80 -32.74
N LEU A 196 -2.42 15.16 -32.96
CA LEU A 196 -3.65 15.75 -33.52
C LEU A 196 -4.32 16.80 -32.60
N SER A 197 -4.06 16.80 -31.29
CA SER A 197 -4.67 17.77 -30.37
C SER A 197 -3.93 19.12 -30.29
N LEU A 198 -2.81 19.26 -30.99
CA LEU A 198 -1.97 20.46 -30.94
C LEU A 198 -2.15 21.39 -32.14
N GLY A 199 -3.11 21.16 -33.02
CA GLY A 199 -3.35 22.02 -34.21
C GLY A 199 -2.17 22.06 -35.18
N VAL A 200 -1.35 21.03 -35.21
CA VAL A 200 -0.14 20.94 -36.06
C VAL A 200 -0.51 20.45 -37.45
N GLU A 201 0.04 21.07 -38.49
CA GLU A 201 -0.14 20.67 -39.87
C GLU A 201 0.20 19.17 -40.11
N PRO A 202 -0.54 18.47 -40.99
CA PRO A 202 -0.40 17.02 -41.21
C PRO A 202 1.03 16.56 -41.55
N THR A 203 1.80 17.38 -42.22
CA THR A 203 3.20 17.12 -42.64
C THR A 203 4.17 17.20 -41.47
N GLU A 204 3.93 18.09 -40.51
CA GLU A 204 4.70 18.18 -39.26
C GLU A 204 4.28 17.07 -38.28
N ALA A 205 3.01 16.73 -38.20
CA ALA A 205 2.50 15.59 -37.44
C ALA A 205 3.15 14.27 -37.90
N LEU A 206 3.38 14.07 -39.21
CA LEU A 206 4.07 12.89 -39.71
C LEU A 206 5.57 12.84 -39.35
N LYS A 207 6.24 14.00 -39.31
CA LYS A 207 7.64 14.09 -38.85
C LYS A 207 7.74 13.86 -37.32
N MET A 208 6.77 14.37 -36.55
CA MET A 208 6.68 14.11 -35.11
C MET A 208 6.40 12.64 -34.82
N ASN A 209 5.49 11.99 -35.54
CA ASN A 209 5.18 10.58 -35.37
C ASN A 209 6.41 9.66 -35.59
N LYS A 210 7.37 10.02 -36.46
CA LYS A 210 8.63 9.26 -36.62
C LYS A 210 9.63 9.47 -35.48
N LYS A 211 9.54 10.60 -34.73
CA LYS A 211 10.42 10.88 -33.58
C LYS A 211 9.85 10.39 -32.25
N VAL A 212 8.53 10.24 -32.16
CA VAL A 212 7.81 9.83 -30.94
C VAL A 212 8.32 8.49 -30.39
N PRO A 213 8.48 7.40 -31.17
CA PRO A 213 8.96 6.13 -30.63
C PRO A 213 10.37 6.23 -30.00
N LYS A 214 11.29 7.01 -30.63
CA LYS A 214 12.63 7.21 -30.06
C LYS A 214 12.60 8.01 -28.76
N MET A 215 11.75 9.02 -28.68
CA MET A 215 11.57 9.80 -27.46
C MET A 215 10.96 8.97 -26.32
N HIS A 216 10.00 8.08 -26.65
CA HIS A 216 9.41 7.18 -25.69
C HIS A 216 10.45 6.17 -25.16
N ALA A 217 11.25 5.58 -26.05
CA ALA A 217 12.31 4.65 -25.66
C ALA A 217 13.36 5.32 -24.77
N MET A 218 13.81 6.54 -25.12
CA MET A 218 14.75 7.30 -24.29
C MET A 218 14.15 7.65 -22.92
N LYS A 219 12.87 8.06 -22.88
CA LYS A 219 12.20 8.37 -21.62
C LYS A 219 12.06 7.13 -20.76
N LEU A 220 11.66 6.01 -21.34
CA LEU A 220 11.57 4.72 -20.66
C LEU A 220 12.92 4.36 -20.01
N GLU A 221 14.00 4.44 -20.76
CA GLU A 221 15.35 4.15 -20.27
C GLU A 221 15.75 5.08 -19.12
N VAL A 222 15.57 6.39 -19.28
CA VAL A 222 15.90 7.39 -18.26
C VAL A 222 15.09 7.20 -16.99
N ASP A 223 13.78 6.92 -17.10
CA ASP A 223 12.89 6.81 -15.97
C ASP A 223 13.03 5.47 -15.23
N THR A 224 13.46 4.40 -15.92
CA THR A 224 13.59 3.06 -15.33
C THR A 224 15.00 2.74 -14.82
N LYS A 225 16.04 3.26 -15.48
CA LYS A 225 17.43 2.93 -15.19
C LYS A 225 17.81 3.05 -13.70
N PRO A 226 17.53 4.16 -12.99
CA PRO A 226 17.91 4.29 -11.58
C PRO A 226 17.31 3.18 -10.70
N THR A 227 16.08 2.76 -11.01
CA THR A 227 15.39 1.70 -10.26
C THR A 227 15.94 0.32 -10.62
N LEU A 228 16.28 0.08 -11.89
CA LEU A 228 16.91 -1.18 -12.32
C LEU A 228 18.30 -1.35 -11.72
N ASP A 229 19.04 -0.26 -11.54
CA ASP A 229 20.37 -0.34 -10.92
C ASP A 229 20.26 -0.80 -9.45
N VAL A 230 19.25 -0.33 -8.70
CA VAL A 230 18.98 -0.81 -7.34
C VAL A 230 18.54 -2.29 -7.33
N PHE A 231 17.69 -2.72 -8.25
CA PHE A 231 17.35 -4.16 -8.38
C PHE A 231 18.60 -5.04 -8.54
N LYS A 232 19.59 -4.60 -9.36
CA LYS A 232 20.86 -5.29 -9.55
C LYS A 232 21.71 -5.35 -8.27
N GLU A 233 21.75 -4.25 -7.49
CA GLU A 233 22.47 -4.20 -6.21
C GLU A 233 21.97 -5.27 -5.25
N TYR A 234 20.64 -5.48 -5.20
CA TYR A 234 20.01 -6.53 -4.38
C TYR A 234 19.96 -7.91 -5.06
N LYS A 235 20.52 -8.06 -6.28
CA LYS A 235 20.51 -9.30 -7.08
C LYS A 235 19.11 -9.83 -7.35
N ILE A 236 18.19 -8.93 -7.61
CA ILE A 236 16.80 -9.23 -7.97
C ILE A 236 16.62 -8.98 -9.46
N ASP A 237 16.11 -9.97 -10.17
CA ASP A 237 15.71 -9.82 -11.56
C ASP A 237 14.35 -9.15 -11.69
N ALA A 238 14.25 -8.15 -12.56
CA ALA A 238 13.00 -7.46 -12.83
C ALA A 238 12.81 -7.24 -14.34
N LYS A 239 11.60 -7.51 -14.82
CA LYS A 239 11.22 -7.26 -16.21
C LYS A 239 10.66 -5.85 -16.35
N VAL A 240 11.11 -5.10 -17.35
CA VAL A 240 10.51 -3.79 -17.69
C VAL A 240 9.25 -4.00 -18.54
N VAL A 241 8.15 -3.42 -18.08
CA VAL A 241 6.86 -3.42 -18.77
C VAL A 241 6.49 -1.97 -19.10
N SER A 242 6.37 -1.69 -20.40
CA SER A 242 5.90 -0.39 -20.90
C SER A 242 4.41 -0.46 -21.18
N LEU A 243 3.64 0.35 -20.47
CA LEU A 243 2.20 0.49 -20.65
C LEU A 243 1.89 1.77 -21.44
N GLU A 244 0.81 1.75 -22.21
CA GLU A 244 0.37 2.91 -22.97
C GLU A 244 -1.04 3.36 -22.52
N GLY A 245 -1.25 4.67 -22.50
CA GLY A 245 -2.56 5.26 -22.22
C GLY A 245 -2.58 6.21 -21.03
N PRO A 246 -3.77 6.53 -20.50
CA PRO A 246 -3.93 7.34 -19.29
C PRO A 246 -3.29 6.62 -18.10
N VAL A 247 -2.29 7.26 -17.46
CA VAL A 247 -1.41 6.62 -16.47
C VAL A 247 -2.19 5.89 -15.37
N GLN A 248 -3.19 6.56 -14.80
CA GLN A 248 -3.99 6.01 -13.71
C GLN A 248 -4.72 4.73 -14.13
N LYS A 249 -5.42 4.80 -15.26
CA LYS A 249 -6.18 3.67 -15.79
C LYS A 249 -5.27 2.50 -16.18
N ALA A 250 -4.19 2.77 -16.91
CA ALA A 250 -3.27 1.74 -17.36
C ALA A 250 -2.63 0.98 -16.17
N LEU A 251 -2.23 1.70 -15.11
CA LEU A 251 -1.68 1.07 -13.91
C LEU A 251 -2.72 0.24 -13.16
N VAL A 252 -3.95 0.75 -12.99
CA VAL A 252 -5.02 0.04 -12.28
C VAL A 252 -5.43 -1.23 -13.04
N ASP A 253 -5.68 -1.12 -14.34
CA ASP A 253 -6.08 -2.24 -15.16
C ASP A 253 -5.00 -3.33 -15.15
N TYR A 254 -3.75 -2.97 -15.43
CA TYR A 254 -2.62 -3.91 -15.43
C TYR A 254 -2.44 -4.60 -14.07
N THR A 255 -2.50 -3.82 -12.98
CA THR A 255 -2.39 -4.36 -11.63
C THR A 255 -3.49 -5.38 -11.35
N ASN A 256 -4.73 -5.06 -11.68
CA ASN A 256 -5.87 -5.93 -11.42
C ASN A 256 -5.84 -7.24 -12.22
N GLU A 257 -5.25 -7.22 -13.42
CA GLU A 257 -5.21 -8.37 -14.34
C GLU A 257 -3.98 -9.26 -14.16
N HIS A 258 -2.83 -8.67 -13.79
CA HIS A 258 -1.54 -9.38 -13.89
C HIS A 258 -0.74 -9.49 -12.57
N LEU A 259 -1.08 -8.71 -11.55
CA LEU A 259 -0.27 -8.64 -10.32
C LEU A 259 -1.03 -9.15 -9.10
N ASP A 260 -0.27 -9.50 -8.08
CA ASP A 260 -0.76 -9.76 -6.72
C ASP A 260 -0.57 -8.53 -5.83
N LEU A 261 0.51 -7.78 -6.08
CA LEU A 261 0.89 -6.60 -5.33
C LEU A 261 1.51 -5.54 -6.24
N ILE A 262 1.15 -4.29 -6.03
CA ILE A 262 1.86 -3.15 -6.63
C ILE A 262 2.55 -2.32 -5.55
N VAL A 263 3.79 -1.93 -5.82
CA VAL A 263 4.59 -1.01 -5.01
C VAL A 263 4.71 0.31 -5.73
N MET A 264 4.41 1.40 -5.05
CA MET A 264 4.48 2.73 -5.64
C MET A 264 4.78 3.81 -4.61
N GLY A 265 5.27 4.95 -5.08
CA GLY A 265 5.46 6.12 -4.22
C GLY A 265 4.14 6.79 -3.85
N SER A 266 4.11 7.46 -2.71
CA SER A 266 2.97 8.32 -2.33
C SER A 266 2.78 9.51 -3.29
N HIS A 267 3.81 9.90 -4.04
CA HIS A 267 3.81 10.99 -5.01
C HIS A 267 4.64 10.61 -6.25
N GLY A 268 4.46 11.34 -7.35
CA GLY A 268 5.28 11.25 -8.56
C GLY A 268 6.00 12.57 -8.86
N LYS A 269 6.69 12.64 -10.01
CA LYS A 269 7.46 13.81 -10.48
C LYS A 269 6.67 15.13 -10.54
N GLY A 270 5.36 15.07 -10.76
CA GLY A 270 4.50 16.24 -10.95
C GLY A 270 3.70 16.67 -9.73
N ALA A 271 3.93 16.09 -8.56
CA ALA A 271 3.10 16.37 -7.39
C ALA A 271 3.38 17.77 -6.82
N LEU A 272 2.34 18.58 -6.75
CA LEU A 272 2.36 19.84 -6.00
C LEU A 272 2.59 19.54 -4.52
N ARG A 273 3.44 20.33 -3.86
CA ARG A 273 3.79 20.19 -2.43
C ARG A 273 2.57 20.22 -1.48
N SER A 274 1.45 20.74 -1.95
CA SER A 274 0.19 20.89 -1.20
C SER A 274 -0.72 19.66 -1.27
N LEU A 275 -0.46 18.70 -2.15
CA LEU A 275 -1.30 17.49 -2.25
C LEU A 275 -0.86 16.44 -1.24
N VAL A 276 -1.83 15.82 -0.61
CA VAL A 276 -1.63 14.77 0.41
C VAL A 276 -0.98 13.52 -0.21
N PHE A 277 -1.32 13.20 -1.48
CA PHE A 277 -0.66 12.19 -2.32
C PHE A 277 -0.98 12.37 -3.81
N GLY A 278 -0.21 11.71 -4.68
CA GLY A 278 -0.32 11.83 -6.13
C GLY A 278 -1.61 11.26 -6.71
N SER A 279 -1.96 11.70 -7.91
CA SER A 279 -3.17 11.25 -8.61
C SER A 279 -3.16 9.76 -8.90
N CYS A 280 -2.01 9.18 -9.27
CA CYS A 280 -1.87 7.74 -9.50
C CYS A 280 -2.04 6.93 -8.22
N THR A 281 -1.44 7.37 -7.10
CA THR A 281 -1.62 6.73 -5.79
C THR A 281 -3.08 6.77 -5.37
N ARG A 282 -3.76 7.91 -5.58
CA ARG A 282 -5.18 8.04 -5.29
C ARG A 282 -6.03 7.07 -6.11
N ALA A 283 -5.80 6.97 -7.41
CA ALA A 283 -6.52 6.06 -8.29
C ALA A 283 -6.25 4.60 -7.89
N MET A 284 -4.99 4.25 -7.64
CA MET A 284 -4.62 2.90 -7.21
C MET A 284 -5.26 2.52 -5.88
N VAL A 285 -5.22 3.43 -4.92
CA VAL A 285 -5.87 3.25 -3.61
C VAL A 285 -7.39 3.17 -3.72
N ALA A 286 -8.01 3.89 -4.68
CA ALA A 286 -9.45 3.83 -4.92
C ALA A 286 -9.88 2.56 -5.67
N ASP A 287 -9.20 2.20 -6.75
CA ASP A 287 -9.74 1.31 -7.78
C ASP A 287 -9.02 -0.04 -7.87
N SER A 288 -7.85 -0.21 -7.21
CA SER A 288 -7.16 -1.51 -7.20
C SER A 288 -7.93 -2.55 -6.39
N ARG A 289 -8.02 -3.75 -6.93
CA ARG A 289 -8.53 -4.95 -6.26
C ARG A 289 -7.42 -5.79 -5.61
N LYS A 290 -6.17 -5.41 -5.87
CA LYS A 290 -4.96 -6.08 -5.42
C LYS A 290 -4.29 -5.30 -4.28
N THR A 291 -3.41 -5.96 -3.55
CA THR A 291 -2.63 -5.34 -2.47
C THR A 291 -1.77 -4.21 -2.99
N VAL A 292 -1.74 -3.09 -2.28
CA VAL A 292 -0.97 -1.89 -2.64
C VAL A 292 0.00 -1.55 -1.52
N LEU A 293 1.29 -1.49 -1.82
CA LEU A 293 2.33 -0.99 -0.92
C LEU A 293 2.72 0.43 -1.33
N ILE A 294 2.55 1.38 -0.43
CA ILE A 294 2.81 2.79 -0.68
C ILE A 294 4.05 3.22 0.10
N ILE A 295 5.05 3.70 -0.63
CA ILE A 295 6.29 4.22 -0.06
C ILE A 295 6.13 5.73 0.19
N PRO A 296 6.20 6.21 1.43
CA PRO A 296 6.01 7.61 1.76
C PRO A 296 7.19 8.46 1.32
N LYS A 297 6.99 9.77 1.26
CA LYS A 297 8.09 10.72 1.13
C LYS A 297 8.98 10.66 2.38
N LYS A 298 10.31 10.64 2.22
CA LYS A 298 11.20 10.84 3.38
C LYS A 298 10.89 12.21 4.01
N SER A 299 10.66 12.18 5.32
CA SER A 299 10.51 13.41 6.13
C SER A 299 11.82 14.18 6.19
#